data_77e7e50bdc852ee6e4ef5f663819b52d
#
_entry.id   77e7e50bdc852ee6e4ef5f663819b52d
#
_cell.length_a   1.000
_cell.length_b   1.000
_cell.length_c   1.000
_cell.angle_alpha   90.00
_cell.angle_beta   90.00
_cell.angle_gamma   90.00
#
_symmetry.space_group_name_H-M   'P 1'
#
loop_
_entity.id
_entity.type
_entity.pdbx_description
1 polymer ?
#
loop_
_entity_poly.entity_id
_entity_poly.type
_entity_poly.pdbx_seq_one_letter_code
_entity_poly.pdbx_strand_id
1 'polypeptide(L)'
;SQNAVIRELELPVACLVYSGGKSLHAIVRVDAGSYEEYRARVDYLYKVCAKNGLDIDKQNRNPSRLSRMPGVVRGEHKQFLVDTNIGKSSFEEWRDWIESVNDDLPDEENLSTFFDDLPALAPPLIEGVLRQGHKMLVAGPSKAGKSYLLIELCCCIAEGKPWLSFPCTAGRVLYVNLELDRASCLHRFRDVYTALGFAPEHIDRIDIWNLRGRSVPMDKLAPKLIRRAAKKSYMAIVIDPIYKVITGDENSADQMAHFCNQFDKVCTELGCAVIYCHHHSKGGQGGKKSMDRASGSGVFARDPDALIDLIELELTDGIKEQQENRAVCAVCLDWLTRYRKADEAGDDDRLSATQMMALCKKHLREASYNLMLGDVSRARTAANAKSAWRVEGTLREFPRFAPKNFWFDYPIHRADETGILLDLQAENATPKGTGWKQNFGRKKTPQERKKEREASLDTAFEAV
;
A
#
# COMPACT_ATOMS: atom_id res chain seq x y z
N SER A 1 7.61 -47.69 5.11
CA SER A 1 6.88 -48.69 4.29
C SER A 1 5.44 -48.25 4.12
N GLN A 2 4.73 -48.72 3.07
CA GLN A 2 3.31 -48.40 2.83
C GLN A 2 2.43 -48.69 4.08
N ASN A 3 2.67 -49.77 4.78
CA ASN A 3 1.92 -50.12 6.00
C ASN A 3 2.14 -49.07 7.13
N ALA A 4 3.35 -48.55 7.27
CA ALA A 4 3.63 -47.52 8.26
C ALA A 4 2.86 -46.24 7.98
N VAL A 5 2.88 -45.76 6.73
CA VAL A 5 2.17 -44.53 6.31
C VAL A 5 0.65 -44.67 6.44
N ILE A 6 0.08 -45.86 6.08
CA ILE A 6 -1.35 -46.14 6.24
C ILE A 6 -1.78 -46.00 7.71
N ARG A 7 -0.97 -46.49 8.65
CA ARG A 7 -1.25 -46.38 10.09
C ARG A 7 -1.00 -45.00 10.66
N GLU A 8 0.06 -44.33 10.21
CA GLU A 8 0.37 -42.96 10.61
C GLU A 8 -0.72 -41.95 10.15
N LEU A 9 -1.29 -42.19 8.98
CA LEU A 9 -2.42 -41.39 8.45
C LEU A 9 -3.78 -41.80 9.04
N GLU A 10 -3.83 -42.78 9.97
CA GLU A 10 -5.08 -43.25 10.58
C GLU A 10 -6.19 -43.58 9.58
N LEU A 11 -5.80 -44.03 8.36
CA LEU A 11 -6.75 -44.29 7.28
C LEU A 11 -7.82 -45.28 7.74
N PRO A 12 -9.11 -45.05 7.43
CA PRO A 12 -10.22 -45.89 7.89
C PRO A 12 -10.28 -47.22 7.09
N VAL A 13 -9.29 -48.07 7.30
CA VAL A 13 -9.10 -49.30 6.54
C VAL A 13 -9.92 -50.43 7.17
N ALA A 14 -10.87 -50.99 6.41
CA ALA A 14 -11.63 -52.15 6.82
C ALA A 14 -10.79 -53.44 6.76
N CYS A 15 -9.96 -53.56 5.70
CA CYS A 15 -9.16 -54.73 5.46
C CYS A 15 -7.88 -54.38 4.69
N LEU A 16 -6.75 -54.87 5.16
CA LEU A 16 -5.44 -54.72 4.53
C LEU A 16 -4.92 -56.07 4.07
N VAL A 17 -4.70 -56.24 2.77
CA VAL A 17 -4.31 -57.51 2.15
C VAL A 17 -2.96 -57.37 1.46
N TYR A 18 -2.02 -58.25 1.73
CA TYR A 18 -0.79 -58.37 0.97
C TYR A 18 -1.06 -59.05 -0.39
N SER A 19 -0.65 -58.43 -1.47
CA SER A 19 -0.95 -58.88 -2.83
C SER A 19 -0.16 -60.10 -3.29
N GLY A 20 0.80 -60.56 -2.50
CA GLY A 20 1.73 -61.65 -2.83
C GLY A 20 2.96 -61.20 -3.63
N GLY A 21 3.14 -59.86 -3.87
CA GLY A 21 4.27 -59.27 -4.58
C GLY A 21 4.83 -58.06 -3.85
N LYS A 22 4.71 -56.86 -4.45
CA LYS A 22 5.32 -55.61 -3.95
C LYS A 22 4.36 -54.66 -3.27
N SER A 23 3.03 -54.91 -3.28
CA SER A 23 2.02 -53.93 -2.85
C SER A 23 1.05 -54.46 -1.83
N LEU A 24 0.51 -53.53 -1.03
CA LEU A 24 -0.63 -53.71 -0.16
C LEU A 24 -1.92 -53.25 -0.85
N HIS A 25 -3.02 -53.97 -0.61
CA HIS A 25 -4.35 -53.56 -1.00
C HIS A 25 -5.11 -53.16 0.26
N ALA A 26 -5.42 -51.88 0.40
CA ALA A 26 -6.24 -51.35 1.47
C ALA A 26 -7.69 -51.15 0.98
N ILE A 27 -8.63 -51.78 1.66
CA ILE A 27 -10.06 -51.56 1.49
C ILE A 27 -10.46 -50.49 2.48
N VAL A 28 -10.70 -49.28 2.02
CA VAL A 28 -10.96 -48.08 2.83
C VAL A 28 -12.46 -47.83 2.88
N ARG A 29 -12.99 -47.53 4.07
CA ARG A 29 -14.37 -47.07 4.25
C ARG A 29 -14.51 -45.66 3.70
N VAL A 30 -15.52 -45.41 2.86
CA VAL A 30 -15.80 -44.11 2.27
C VAL A 30 -17.17 -43.57 2.68
N ASP A 31 -18.10 -44.47 3.06
CA ASP A 31 -19.41 -44.17 3.69
C ASP A 31 -20.25 -43.11 2.97
N ALA A 32 -20.33 -43.13 1.64
CA ALA A 32 -21.01 -42.13 0.83
C ALA A 32 -22.46 -42.52 0.53
N GLY A 33 -23.38 -41.57 0.59
CA GLY A 33 -24.80 -41.74 0.29
C GLY A 33 -25.14 -41.55 -1.21
N SER A 34 -24.23 -41.02 -2.04
CA SER A 34 -24.38 -40.85 -3.48
C SER A 34 -23.06 -41.12 -4.22
N TYR A 35 -23.14 -41.32 -5.54
CA TYR A 35 -21.95 -41.53 -6.36
C TYR A 35 -21.09 -40.28 -6.47
N GLU A 36 -21.69 -39.11 -6.53
CA GLU A 36 -21.01 -37.83 -6.53
C GLU A 36 -20.23 -37.61 -5.23
N GLU A 37 -20.86 -37.89 -4.10
CA GLU A 37 -20.23 -37.85 -2.78
C GLU A 37 -19.08 -38.86 -2.67
N TYR A 38 -19.29 -40.08 -3.10
CA TYR A 38 -18.22 -41.07 -3.16
C TYR A 38 -17.00 -40.57 -3.95
N ARG A 39 -17.22 -39.99 -5.11
CA ARG A 39 -16.14 -39.47 -5.95
C ARG A 39 -15.38 -38.34 -5.25
N ALA A 40 -16.10 -37.41 -4.64
CA ALA A 40 -15.49 -36.30 -3.90
C ALA A 40 -14.64 -36.81 -2.72
N ARG A 41 -15.17 -37.76 -1.93
CA ARG A 41 -14.46 -38.36 -0.81
C ARG A 41 -13.22 -39.16 -1.23
N VAL A 42 -13.30 -39.95 -2.29
CA VAL A 42 -12.14 -40.66 -2.87
C VAL A 42 -11.07 -39.70 -3.37
N ASP A 43 -11.47 -38.63 -4.05
CA ASP A 43 -10.51 -37.63 -4.54
C ASP A 43 -9.80 -36.88 -3.41
N TYR A 44 -10.52 -36.56 -2.34
CA TYR A 44 -9.95 -36.00 -1.12
C TYR A 44 -8.94 -36.96 -0.48
N LEU A 45 -9.33 -38.22 -0.26
CA LEU A 45 -8.48 -39.29 0.28
C LEU A 45 -7.19 -39.47 -0.54
N TYR A 46 -7.30 -39.49 -1.87
CA TYR A 46 -6.16 -39.61 -2.76
C TYR A 46 -5.22 -38.41 -2.69
N LYS A 47 -5.78 -37.20 -2.54
CA LYS A 47 -5.02 -35.99 -2.37
C LYS A 47 -4.20 -36.00 -1.07
N VAL A 48 -4.81 -36.40 0.05
CA VAL A 48 -4.15 -36.54 1.35
C VAL A 48 -3.04 -37.59 1.28
N CYS A 49 -3.32 -38.76 0.73
CA CYS A 49 -2.33 -39.84 0.61
C CYS A 49 -1.13 -39.43 -0.26
N ALA A 50 -1.38 -38.78 -1.39
CA ALA A 50 -0.31 -38.31 -2.27
C ALA A 50 0.56 -37.23 -1.62
N LYS A 51 -0.04 -36.30 -0.84
CA LYS A 51 0.68 -35.28 -0.07
C LYS A 51 1.64 -35.90 0.95
N ASN A 52 1.28 -37.06 1.50
CA ASN A 52 2.07 -37.78 2.49
C ASN A 52 2.95 -38.90 1.90
N GLY A 53 3.21 -38.86 0.59
CA GLY A 53 4.15 -39.77 -0.08
C GLY A 53 3.65 -41.20 -0.28
N LEU A 54 2.34 -41.43 -0.16
CA LEU A 54 1.72 -42.72 -0.45
C LEU A 54 1.32 -42.78 -1.92
N ASP A 55 2.00 -43.64 -2.70
CA ASP A 55 1.70 -43.86 -4.10
C ASP A 55 0.45 -44.76 -4.25
N ILE A 56 -0.59 -44.23 -4.90
CA ILE A 56 -1.88 -44.89 -5.02
C ILE A 56 -2.18 -45.20 -6.47
N ASP A 57 -2.66 -46.42 -6.74
CA ASP A 57 -3.23 -46.78 -8.05
C ASP A 57 -4.54 -46.05 -8.29
N LYS A 58 -4.48 -44.98 -9.12
CA LYS A 58 -5.62 -44.12 -9.48
C LYS A 58 -6.74 -44.86 -10.22
N GLN A 59 -6.51 -46.06 -10.70
CA GLN A 59 -7.55 -46.87 -11.37
C GLN A 59 -8.61 -47.39 -10.37
N ASN A 60 -8.35 -47.36 -9.07
CA ASN A 60 -9.26 -47.86 -8.03
C ASN A 60 -10.31 -46.81 -7.57
N ARG A 61 -10.67 -45.84 -8.40
CA ARG A 61 -11.71 -44.81 -8.12
C ARG A 61 -13.15 -45.32 -8.31
N ASN A 62 -13.35 -46.59 -8.65
CA ASN A 62 -14.68 -47.17 -8.88
C ASN A 62 -15.08 -48.05 -7.71
N PRO A 63 -16.26 -47.83 -7.07
CA PRO A 63 -16.71 -48.61 -5.90
C PRO A 63 -16.98 -50.11 -6.25
N SER A 64 -17.24 -50.42 -7.53
CA SER A 64 -17.47 -51.80 -7.96
C SER A 64 -16.20 -52.54 -8.36
N ARG A 65 -15.02 -51.96 -8.19
CA ARG A 65 -13.76 -52.61 -8.56
C ARG A 65 -13.43 -53.78 -7.63
N LEU A 66 -13.09 -54.90 -8.27
CA LEU A 66 -12.67 -56.09 -7.54
C LEU A 66 -11.31 -55.88 -6.84
N SER A 67 -11.21 -56.29 -5.59
CA SER A 67 -9.97 -56.26 -4.78
C SER A 67 -9.38 -57.64 -4.61
N ARG A 68 -8.21 -57.69 -3.97
CA ARG A 68 -7.51 -58.96 -3.68
C ARG A 68 -8.16 -59.68 -2.51
N MET A 69 -8.44 -60.97 -2.70
CA MET A 69 -9.04 -61.82 -1.65
C MET A 69 -7.94 -62.51 -0.86
N PRO A 70 -7.92 -62.39 0.50
CA PRO A 70 -6.95 -63.09 1.33
C PRO A 70 -7.17 -64.60 1.26
N GLY A 71 -6.08 -65.37 1.43
CA GLY A 71 -6.11 -66.82 1.38
C GLY A 71 -5.98 -67.45 0.01
N VAL A 72 -6.04 -66.66 -1.07
CA VAL A 72 -5.95 -67.19 -2.45
C VAL A 72 -4.48 -67.19 -2.90
N VAL A 73 -4.11 -68.24 -3.64
CA VAL A 73 -2.80 -68.34 -4.32
C VAL A 73 -2.94 -67.96 -5.79
N ARG A 74 -2.06 -67.10 -6.28
CA ARG A 74 -1.99 -66.68 -7.67
C ARG A 74 -0.60 -66.96 -8.22
N GLY A 75 -0.51 -68.03 -9.01
CA GLY A 75 0.79 -68.55 -9.41
C GLY A 75 1.56 -69.03 -8.15
N GLU A 76 2.78 -68.56 -7.98
CA GLU A 76 3.60 -68.87 -6.81
C GLU A 76 3.38 -67.90 -5.61
N HIS A 77 2.51 -66.88 -5.78
CA HIS A 77 2.30 -65.84 -4.80
C HIS A 77 1.05 -66.03 -3.95
N LYS A 78 1.22 -66.21 -2.64
CA LYS A 78 0.12 -66.31 -1.69
C LYS A 78 -0.31 -64.91 -1.22
N GLN A 79 -1.62 -64.66 -1.34
CA GLN A 79 -2.26 -63.48 -0.80
C GLN A 79 -2.71 -63.77 0.64
N PHE A 80 -2.44 -62.86 1.57
CA PHE A 80 -2.85 -63.07 2.96
C PHE A 80 -3.32 -61.75 3.59
N LEU A 81 -4.20 -61.91 4.59
CA LEU A 81 -4.68 -60.81 5.39
C LEU A 81 -3.54 -60.28 6.28
N VAL A 82 -3.27 -59.00 6.18
CA VAL A 82 -2.28 -58.33 7.03
C VAL A 82 -2.92 -57.84 8.33
N ASP A 83 -4.07 -57.16 8.19
CA ASP A 83 -4.78 -56.61 9.34
C ASP A 83 -6.22 -56.23 8.96
N THR A 84 -7.06 -55.93 9.97
CA THR A 84 -8.44 -55.43 9.81
C THR A 84 -8.70 -54.29 10.76
N ASN A 85 -9.62 -53.40 10.38
CA ASN A 85 -10.05 -52.26 11.22
C ASN A 85 -8.87 -51.39 11.71
N ILE A 86 -8.04 -50.95 10.78
CA ILE A 86 -6.92 -50.05 11.02
C ILE A 86 -7.42 -48.61 10.97
N GLY A 87 -6.87 -47.75 11.83
CA GLY A 87 -7.16 -46.32 11.86
C GLY A 87 -8.57 -45.99 12.35
N LYS A 88 -9.12 -44.92 11.83
CA LYS A 88 -10.44 -44.43 12.23
C LYS A 88 -11.57 -45.35 11.78
N SER A 89 -12.72 -45.29 12.47
CA SER A 89 -13.82 -46.24 12.26
C SER A 89 -14.67 -45.89 11.03
N SER A 90 -14.70 -44.62 10.63
CA SER A 90 -15.47 -44.09 9.50
C SER A 90 -14.67 -43.06 8.68
N PHE A 91 -15.18 -42.72 7.48
CA PHE A 91 -14.59 -41.67 6.66
C PHE A 91 -14.72 -40.28 7.32
N GLU A 92 -15.87 -39.96 7.94
CA GLU A 92 -16.10 -38.71 8.64
C GLU A 92 -15.13 -38.54 9.82
N GLU A 93 -15.01 -39.54 10.69
CA GLU A 93 -14.08 -39.51 11.82
C GLU A 93 -12.63 -39.33 11.35
N TRP A 94 -12.27 -39.98 10.24
CA TRP A 94 -10.94 -39.84 9.66
C TRP A 94 -10.72 -38.44 9.07
N ARG A 95 -11.72 -37.89 8.35
CA ARG A 95 -11.63 -36.56 7.76
C ARG A 95 -11.46 -35.50 8.85
N ASP A 96 -12.30 -35.55 9.89
CA ASP A 96 -12.26 -34.59 10.99
C ASP A 96 -10.92 -34.68 11.74
N TRP A 97 -10.40 -35.88 11.95
CA TRP A 97 -9.07 -36.08 12.54
C TRP A 97 -7.94 -35.57 11.65
N ILE A 98 -7.91 -35.87 10.36
CA ILE A 98 -6.82 -35.43 9.47
C ILE A 98 -6.87 -33.90 9.23
N GLU A 99 -8.05 -33.30 9.24
CA GLU A 99 -8.22 -31.86 9.19
C GLU A 99 -7.72 -31.23 10.50
N SER A 100 -8.03 -31.78 11.67
CA SER A 100 -7.52 -31.25 12.94
C SER A 100 -6.01 -31.38 13.10
N VAL A 101 -5.39 -32.45 12.62
CA VAL A 101 -3.92 -32.63 12.63
C VAL A 101 -3.21 -31.64 11.69
N ASN A 102 -3.88 -31.22 10.63
CA ASN A 102 -3.36 -30.24 9.66
C ASN A 102 -3.86 -28.81 9.92
N ASP A 103 -4.63 -28.60 10.97
CA ASP A 103 -5.11 -27.29 11.37
C ASP A 103 -3.99 -26.55 12.11
N ASP A 104 -3.41 -25.56 11.44
CA ASP A 104 -2.37 -24.66 11.96
C ASP A 104 -2.92 -23.26 12.25
N LEU A 105 -4.27 -23.12 12.23
CA LEU A 105 -4.92 -21.87 12.58
C LEU A 105 -4.90 -21.66 14.11
N PRO A 106 -4.83 -20.43 14.58
CA PRO A 106 -4.96 -20.11 16.00
C PRO A 106 -6.37 -20.47 16.52
N ASP A 107 -6.45 -20.91 17.78
CA ASP A 107 -7.73 -21.17 18.43
C ASP A 107 -8.58 -19.90 18.54
N GLU A 108 -9.92 -20.07 18.57
CA GLU A 108 -10.83 -18.96 18.81
C GLU A 108 -10.74 -18.48 20.27
N GLU A 109 -10.72 -17.16 20.44
CA GLU A 109 -10.65 -16.52 21.74
C GLU A 109 -12.05 -16.09 22.23
N ASN A 110 -12.39 -16.39 23.48
CA ASN A 110 -13.64 -15.93 24.06
C ASN A 110 -13.48 -14.52 24.66
N LEU A 111 -14.23 -13.56 24.16
CA LEU A 111 -14.15 -12.16 24.60
C LEU A 111 -14.32 -11.97 26.11
N SER A 112 -15.12 -12.82 26.78
CA SER A 112 -15.31 -12.72 28.24
C SER A 112 -14.04 -12.98 29.05
N THR A 113 -13.05 -13.69 28.48
CA THR A 113 -11.77 -13.95 29.12
C THR A 113 -10.89 -12.71 29.19
N PHE A 114 -11.06 -11.80 28.22
CA PHE A 114 -10.20 -10.63 28.05
C PHE A 114 -10.90 -9.30 28.34
N PHE A 115 -12.22 -9.31 28.59
CA PHE A 115 -13.03 -8.08 28.66
C PHE A 115 -12.51 -7.08 29.70
N ASP A 116 -12.04 -7.55 30.83
CA ASP A 116 -11.53 -6.73 31.92
C ASP A 116 -10.00 -6.49 31.85
N ASP A 117 -9.28 -7.26 31.01
CA ASP A 117 -7.84 -7.14 30.81
C ASP A 117 -7.49 -7.35 29.31
N LEU A 118 -7.80 -6.35 28.51
CA LEU A 118 -7.54 -6.37 27.07
C LEU A 118 -6.03 -6.29 26.77
N PRO A 119 -5.54 -7.03 25.77
CA PRO A 119 -4.16 -6.88 25.30
C PRO A 119 -3.89 -5.45 24.85
N ALA A 120 -2.69 -4.94 25.17
CA ALA A 120 -2.29 -3.59 24.79
C ALA A 120 -2.27 -3.44 23.27
N LEU A 121 -2.81 -2.30 22.77
CA LEU A 121 -2.71 -1.96 21.37
C LEU A 121 -1.25 -1.75 20.96
N ALA A 122 -0.89 -2.13 19.74
CA ALA A 122 0.43 -1.82 19.20
C ALA A 122 0.69 -0.29 19.26
N PRO A 123 1.90 0.12 19.69
CA PRO A 123 2.20 1.54 19.83
C PRO A 123 2.15 2.26 18.47
N PRO A 124 1.81 3.56 18.43
CA PRO A 124 1.85 4.32 17.21
C PRO A 124 3.28 4.46 16.69
N LEU A 125 3.48 4.17 15.41
CA LEU A 125 4.71 4.50 14.68
C LEU A 125 4.66 5.95 14.19
N ILE A 126 3.52 6.35 13.66
CA ILE A 126 3.20 7.73 13.28
C ILE A 126 1.95 8.11 14.07
N GLU A 127 2.09 9.05 15.00
CA GLU A 127 1.02 9.44 15.92
C GLU A 127 -0.22 9.93 15.17
N GLY A 128 -1.37 9.33 15.49
CA GLY A 128 -2.64 9.65 14.84
C GLY A 128 -2.78 9.17 13.40
N VAL A 129 -1.86 8.34 12.88
CA VAL A 129 -1.86 7.85 11.49
C VAL A 129 -1.66 6.35 11.40
N LEU A 130 -0.60 5.79 11.99
CA LEU A 130 -0.20 4.39 11.77
C LEU A 130 0.40 3.77 13.03
N ARG A 131 -0.05 2.56 13.39
CA ARG A 131 0.56 1.74 14.45
C ARG A 131 1.66 0.84 13.89
N GLN A 132 2.52 0.35 14.78
CA GLN A 132 3.45 -0.74 14.44
C GLN A 132 2.65 -1.99 14.08
N GLY A 133 3.18 -2.81 13.16
CA GLY A 133 2.49 -4.01 12.68
C GLY A 133 1.36 -3.76 11.70
N HIS A 134 1.12 -2.51 11.27
CA HIS A 134 0.05 -2.13 10.36
C HIS A 134 0.58 -1.72 8.99
N LYS A 135 -0.34 -1.61 8.00
CA LYS A 135 -0.03 -1.29 6.60
C LYS A 135 -0.42 0.14 6.26
N MET A 136 0.45 0.85 5.52
CA MET A 136 0.14 2.18 4.99
C MET A 136 0.42 2.27 3.49
N LEU A 137 -0.56 2.72 2.74
CA LEU A 137 -0.44 3.07 1.33
C LEU A 137 -0.30 4.59 1.17
N VAL A 138 0.73 5.03 0.45
CA VAL A 138 0.87 6.41 -0.02
C VAL A 138 0.47 6.46 -1.50
N ALA A 139 -0.66 7.07 -1.81
CA ALA A 139 -1.17 7.21 -3.16
C ALA A 139 -0.95 8.64 -3.70
N GLY A 140 -0.71 8.76 -4.99
CA GLY A 140 -0.53 10.06 -5.63
C GLY A 140 -0.23 9.95 -7.11
N PRO A 141 -0.40 11.03 -7.90
CA PRO A 141 -0.12 11.01 -9.33
C PRO A 141 1.35 10.68 -9.63
N SER A 142 1.64 10.36 -10.88
CA SER A 142 3.03 10.16 -11.32
C SER A 142 3.82 11.46 -11.13
N LYS A 143 5.06 11.34 -10.65
CA LYS A 143 5.96 12.48 -10.37
C LYS A 143 5.52 13.41 -9.22
N ALA A 144 4.57 12.99 -8.38
CA ALA A 144 4.11 13.73 -7.19
C ALA A 144 5.13 13.78 -6.03
N GLY A 145 6.37 13.39 -6.22
CA GLY A 145 7.37 13.38 -5.14
C GLY A 145 7.21 12.26 -4.11
N LYS A 146 6.40 11.20 -4.37
CA LYS A 146 6.14 10.11 -3.41
C LYS A 146 7.42 9.47 -2.84
N SER A 147 8.42 9.20 -3.69
CA SER A 147 9.70 8.63 -3.23
C SER A 147 10.43 9.58 -2.27
N TYR A 148 10.37 10.90 -2.50
CA TYR A 148 10.92 11.88 -1.57
C TYR A 148 10.16 11.89 -0.26
N LEU A 149 8.82 11.85 -0.31
CA LEU A 149 7.96 11.76 0.88
C LEU A 149 8.24 10.51 1.73
N LEU A 150 8.48 9.36 1.08
CA LEU A 150 8.85 8.11 1.76
C LEU A 150 10.27 8.18 2.35
N ILE A 151 11.21 8.83 1.66
CA ILE A 151 12.57 9.06 2.19
C ILE A 151 12.51 10.03 3.38
N GLU A 152 11.72 11.11 3.31
CA GLU A 152 11.46 11.99 4.45
C GLU A 152 10.94 11.20 5.65
N LEU A 153 9.96 10.31 5.44
CA LEU A 153 9.43 9.45 6.49
C LEU A 153 10.51 8.55 7.11
N CYS A 154 11.37 7.94 6.29
CA CYS A 154 12.48 7.13 6.79
C CYS A 154 13.42 7.96 7.68
N CYS A 155 13.77 9.17 7.26
CA CYS A 155 14.61 10.08 8.04
C CYS A 155 13.91 10.48 9.36
N CYS A 156 12.62 10.80 9.30
CA CYS A 156 11.84 11.19 10.49
C CYS A 156 11.72 10.05 11.50
N ILE A 157 11.47 8.81 11.06
CA ILE A 157 11.44 7.64 11.95
C ILE A 157 12.83 7.37 12.53
N ALA A 158 13.90 7.42 11.74
CA ALA A 158 15.25 7.16 12.24
C ALA A 158 15.64 8.15 13.36
N GLU A 159 15.33 9.43 13.18
CA GLU A 159 15.70 10.52 14.09
C GLU A 159 14.62 10.83 15.15
N GLY A 160 13.45 10.15 15.11
CA GLY A 160 12.34 10.45 16.03
C GLY A 160 11.77 11.85 15.83
N LYS A 161 11.73 12.36 14.60
CA LYS A 161 11.24 13.69 14.24
C LYS A 161 9.86 13.62 13.59
N PRO A 162 9.06 14.69 13.64
CA PRO A 162 7.76 14.72 12.99
C PRO A 162 7.86 14.59 11.47
N TRP A 163 7.00 13.75 10.88
CA TRP A 163 6.77 13.65 9.43
C TRP A 163 5.45 14.34 9.09
N LEU A 164 5.46 15.31 8.17
CA LEU A 164 4.27 16.10 7.80
C LEU A 164 3.51 16.64 9.03
N SER A 165 4.24 17.08 10.07
CA SER A 165 3.74 17.49 11.38
C SER A 165 3.08 16.38 12.23
N PHE A 166 3.20 15.11 11.87
CA PHE A 166 2.82 13.97 12.71
C PHE A 166 4.05 13.43 13.44
N PRO A 167 4.06 13.37 14.78
CA PRO A 167 5.19 12.80 15.53
C PRO A 167 5.47 11.36 15.11
N CYS A 168 6.74 11.00 14.95
CA CYS A 168 7.15 9.63 14.65
C CYS A 168 7.90 9.03 15.83
N THR A 169 7.65 7.76 16.11
CA THR A 169 8.44 6.98 17.06
C THR A 169 9.79 6.63 16.45
N ALA A 170 10.87 6.90 17.21
CA ALA A 170 12.23 6.64 16.74
C ALA A 170 12.52 5.15 16.60
N GLY A 171 13.13 4.73 15.48
CA GLY A 171 13.48 3.33 15.28
C GLY A 171 14.15 3.03 13.96
N ARG A 172 14.48 1.74 13.76
CA ARG A 172 15.15 1.26 12.56
C ARG A 172 14.17 1.09 11.40
N VAL A 173 14.58 1.50 10.21
CA VAL A 173 13.77 1.43 8.97
C VAL A 173 14.53 0.69 7.88
N LEU A 174 13.85 -0.15 7.13
CA LEU A 174 14.33 -0.74 5.89
C LEU A 174 13.66 -0.08 4.68
N TYR A 175 14.43 0.57 3.83
CA TYR A 175 13.94 1.11 2.56
C TYR A 175 14.28 0.15 1.40
N VAL A 176 13.26 -0.42 0.78
CA VAL A 176 13.36 -1.33 -0.37
C VAL A 176 13.22 -0.53 -1.65
N ASN A 177 14.34 -0.19 -2.29
CA ASN A 177 14.40 0.56 -3.52
C ASN A 177 14.29 -0.37 -4.74
N LEU A 178 13.20 -0.23 -5.50
CA LEU A 178 12.90 -1.06 -6.67
C LEU A 178 13.09 -0.32 -8.01
N GLU A 179 13.19 1.01 -7.98
CA GLU A 179 13.19 1.81 -9.21
C GLU A 179 14.49 2.60 -9.44
N LEU A 180 15.03 3.22 -8.40
CA LEU A 180 16.21 4.07 -8.54
C LEU A 180 17.50 3.26 -8.63
N ASP A 181 18.48 3.73 -9.39
CA ASP A 181 19.82 3.23 -9.26
C ASP A 181 20.39 3.52 -7.87
N ARG A 182 21.39 2.76 -7.46
CA ARG A 182 21.97 2.84 -6.12
C ARG A 182 22.49 4.24 -5.78
N ALA A 183 23.20 4.87 -6.71
CA ALA A 183 23.81 6.17 -6.47
C ALA A 183 22.72 7.25 -6.29
N SER A 184 21.76 7.31 -7.21
CA SER A 184 20.64 8.25 -7.13
C SER A 184 19.84 8.09 -5.84
N CYS A 185 19.58 6.85 -5.40
CA CYS A 185 18.87 6.59 -4.14
C CYS A 185 19.66 7.16 -2.94
N LEU A 186 20.95 6.88 -2.84
CA LEU A 186 21.78 7.37 -1.73
C LEU A 186 21.93 8.89 -1.74
N HIS A 187 22.06 9.51 -2.92
CA HIS A 187 22.08 10.98 -3.03
C HIS A 187 20.77 11.60 -2.56
N ARG A 188 19.61 11.03 -2.92
CA ARG A 188 18.30 11.53 -2.44
C ARG A 188 18.19 11.50 -0.93
N PHE A 189 18.63 10.43 -0.26
CA PHE A 189 18.67 10.39 1.20
C PHE A 189 19.51 11.53 1.79
N ARG A 190 20.70 11.75 1.26
CA ARG A 190 21.56 12.86 1.72
C ARG A 190 20.92 14.22 1.49
N ASP A 191 20.36 14.43 0.30
CA ASP A 191 19.75 15.71 -0.07
C ASP A 191 18.51 16.01 0.81
N VAL A 192 17.69 14.98 1.11
CA VAL A 192 16.55 15.10 2.02
C VAL A 192 17.00 15.42 3.46
N TYR A 193 17.99 14.69 4.00
CA TYR A 193 18.55 15.00 5.31
C TYR A 193 19.03 16.46 5.41
N THR A 194 19.76 16.91 4.39
CA THR A 194 20.26 18.29 4.30
C THR A 194 19.12 19.31 4.27
N ALA A 195 18.09 19.05 3.45
CA ALA A 195 16.94 19.96 3.31
C ALA A 195 16.03 20.00 4.55
N LEU A 196 15.91 18.87 5.29
CA LEU A 196 15.20 18.81 6.56
C LEU A 196 15.97 19.53 7.69
N GLY A 197 17.26 19.76 7.51
CA GLY A 197 18.13 20.38 8.53
C GLY A 197 18.37 19.47 9.72
N PHE A 198 18.22 18.15 9.55
CA PHE A 198 18.48 17.20 10.64
C PHE A 198 19.97 16.95 10.79
N ALA A 199 20.45 16.97 12.04
CA ALA A 199 21.71 16.34 12.37
C ALA A 199 21.56 14.82 12.20
N PRO A 200 22.43 14.14 11.43
CA PRO A 200 22.27 12.71 11.16
C PRO A 200 22.79 11.85 12.32
N GLU A 201 22.18 11.99 13.51
CA GLU A 201 22.60 11.33 14.74
C GLU A 201 22.32 9.82 14.70
N HIS A 202 21.27 9.42 14.00
CA HIS A 202 20.79 8.02 13.94
C HIS A 202 20.69 7.47 12.51
N ILE A 203 21.54 7.95 11.62
CA ILE A 203 21.57 7.49 10.21
C ILE A 203 21.83 5.98 10.09
N ASP A 204 22.48 5.37 11.06
CA ASP A 204 22.71 3.92 11.16
C ASP A 204 21.43 3.11 11.32
N ARG A 205 20.30 3.76 11.65
CA ARG A 205 18.97 3.14 11.72
C ARG A 205 18.32 2.98 10.35
N ILE A 206 18.86 3.54 9.27
CA ILE A 206 18.32 3.41 7.93
C ILE A 206 19.13 2.38 7.14
N ASP A 207 18.51 1.26 6.85
CA ASP A 207 19.04 0.27 5.92
C ASP A 207 18.39 0.43 4.54
N ILE A 208 19.18 0.38 3.46
CA ILE A 208 18.67 0.51 2.09
C ILE A 208 18.96 -0.78 1.33
N TRP A 209 17.88 -1.40 0.80
CA TRP A 209 17.99 -2.57 -0.04
C TRP A 209 17.72 -2.23 -1.50
N ASN A 210 18.79 -2.08 -2.30
CA ASN A 210 18.69 -1.72 -3.70
C ASN A 210 18.41 -2.96 -4.56
N LEU A 211 17.20 -3.04 -5.12
CA LEU A 211 16.67 -4.15 -5.92
C LEU A 211 16.32 -3.77 -7.35
N ARG A 212 16.67 -2.58 -7.83
CA ARG A 212 16.48 -2.21 -9.24
C ARG A 212 17.12 -3.26 -10.16
N GLY A 213 16.34 -3.78 -11.12
CA GLY A 213 16.77 -4.85 -12.03
C GLY A 213 16.86 -6.25 -11.40
N ARG A 214 16.50 -6.39 -10.11
CA ARG A 214 16.48 -7.65 -9.35
C ARG A 214 15.16 -7.87 -8.60
N SER A 215 14.13 -7.11 -8.96
CA SER A 215 12.79 -7.26 -8.36
C SER A 215 12.24 -8.66 -8.67
N VAL A 216 11.60 -9.23 -7.67
CA VAL A 216 10.88 -10.50 -7.77
C VAL A 216 9.44 -10.28 -7.30
N PRO A 217 8.49 -11.12 -7.72
CA PRO A 217 7.12 -11.06 -7.22
C PRO A 217 7.02 -11.06 -5.70
N MET A 218 5.99 -10.42 -5.16
CA MET A 218 5.84 -10.24 -3.71
C MET A 218 5.74 -11.56 -2.93
N ASP A 219 5.11 -12.58 -3.50
CA ASP A 219 5.05 -13.94 -2.94
C ASP A 219 6.44 -14.57 -2.72
N LYS A 220 7.40 -14.22 -3.60
CA LYS A 220 8.82 -14.63 -3.49
C LYS A 220 9.67 -13.65 -2.70
N LEU A 221 9.27 -12.37 -2.64
CA LEU A 221 10.00 -11.34 -1.91
C LEU A 221 9.71 -11.43 -0.41
N ALA A 222 8.45 -11.61 0.00
CA ALA A 222 8.03 -11.60 1.40
C ALA A 222 8.81 -12.62 2.26
N PRO A 223 8.98 -13.90 1.89
CA PRO A 223 9.77 -14.83 2.70
C PRO A 223 11.24 -14.42 2.83
N LYS A 224 11.82 -13.82 1.78
CA LYS A 224 13.21 -13.32 1.80
C LYS A 224 13.34 -12.09 2.69
N LEU A 225 12.34 -11.21 2.65
CA LEU A 225 12.25 -10.00 3.45
C LEU A 225 12.15 -10.39 4.94
N ILE A 226 11.20 -11.26 5.31
CA ILE A 226 11.01 -11.77 6.67
C ILE A 226 12.31 -12.35 7.21
N ARG A 227 12.93 -13.29 6.50
CA ARG A 227 14.18 -13.94 6.95
C ARG A 227 15.34 -12.95 7.14
N ARG A 228 15.43 -11.90 6.33
CA ARG A 228 16.49 -10.87 6.45
C ARG A 228 16.18 -9.87 7.53
N ALA A 229 14.94 -9.41 7.60
CA ALA A 229 14.49 -8.40 8.54
C ALA A 229 14.39 -8.91 9.98
N ALA A 230 14.07 -10.19 10.18
CA ALA A 230 14.03 -10.83 11.51
C ALA A 230 15.34 -10.71 12.31
N LYS A 231 16.46 -10.41 11.63
CA LYS A 231 17.77 -10.21 12.28
C LYS A 231 17.99 -8.81 12.85
N LYS A 232 17.09 -7.88 12.53
CA LYS A 232 17.26 -6.45 12.83
C LYS A 232 15.91 -5.85 13.20
N SER A 233 15.52 -5.71 14.38
CA SER A 233 14.23 -5.17 14.85
C SER A 233 13.79 -3.89 14.12
N TYR A 234 13.29 -4.01 12.90
CA TYR A 234 12.76 -2.88 12.14
C TYR A 234 11.40 -2.46 12.69
N MET A 235 11.18 -1.14 12.79
CA MET A 235 9.87 -0.57 13.09
C MET A 235 9.02 -0.37 11.83
N ALA A 236 9.68 -0.14 10.70
CA ALA A 236 9.02 -0.01 9.42
C ALA A 236 9.84 -0.62 8.27
N ILE A 237 9.12 -1.16 7.28
CA ILE A 237 9.65 -1.55 5.98
C ILE A 237 8.95 -0.72 4.92
N VAL A 238 9.71 0.08 4.18
CA VAL A 238 9.20 0.95 3.12
C VAL A 238 9.52 0.35 1.76
N ILE A 239 8.51 0.15 0.90
CA ILE A 239 8.65 -0.46 -0.43
C ILE A 239 8.31 0.57 -1.50
N ASP A 240 9.28 0.95 -2.31
CA ASP A 240 9.16 2.03 -3.30
C ASP A 240 9.68 1.63 -4.69
N PRO A 241 8.79 1.62 -5.69
CA PRO A 241 7.33 1.58 -5.67
C PRO A 241 6.77 0.15 -5.74
N ILE A 242 5.55 -0.03 -5.27
CA ILE A 242 4.93 -1.35 -5.14
C ILE A 242 4.67 -2.05 -6.48
N TYR A 243 4.35 -1.33 -7.55
CA TYR A 243 4.00 -1.92 -8.85
C TYR A 243 5.12 -2.81 -9.45
N LYS A 244 6.35 -2.66 -9.00
CA LYS A 244 7.49 -3.49 -9.44
C LYS A 244 7.45 -4.93 -8.93
N VAL A 245 6.64 -5.22 -7.93
CA VAL A 245 6.52 -6.54 -7.28
C VAL A 245 5.11 -7.12 -7.38
N ILE A 246 4.16 -6.38 -7.96
CA ILE A 246 2.84 -6.87 -8.33
C ILE A 246 2.98 -7.84 -9.49
N THR A 247 2.27 -8.96 -9.43
CA THR A 247 2.13 -9.94 -10.51
C THR A 247 0.66 -10.17 -10.82
N GLY A 248 0.35 -10.27 -12.11
CA GLY A 248 -1.03 -10.45 -12.57
C GLY A 248 -1.74 -9.13 -12.87
N ASP A 249 -3.06 -9.20 -12.93
CA ASP A 249 -3.92 -8.06 -13.25
C ASP A 249 -4.26 -7.26 -11.98
N GLU A 250 -3.80 -6.01 -11.93
CA GLU A 250 -4.10 -5.07 -10.83
C GLU A 250 -5.62 -4.81 -10.66
N ASN A 251 -6.43 -5.09 -11.66
CA ASN A 251 -7.88 -4.92 -11.61
C ASN A 251 -8.61 -6.17 -11.08
N SER A 252 -7.92 -7.31 -10.97
CA SER A 252 -8.48 -8.52 -10.40
C SER A 252 -8.52 -8.45 -8.86
N ALA A 253 -9.72 -8.49 -8.28
CA ALA A 253 -9.91 -8.42 -6.84
C ALA A 253 -9.22 -9.59 -6.12
N ASP A 254 -9.33 -10.81 -6.64
CA ASP A 254 -8.75 -12.01 -6.04
C ASP A 254 -7.22 -11.98 -6.05
N GLN A 255 -6.62 -11.54 -7.17
CA GLN A 255 -5.16 -11.43 -7.28
C GLN A 255 -4.62 -10.34 -6.35
N MET A 256 -5.33 -9.21 -6.22
CA MET A 256 -4.96 -8.15 -5.32
C MET A 256 -5.15 -8.53 -3.84
N ALA A 257 -6.19 -9.28 -3.48
CA ALA A 257 -6.34 -9.81 -2.14
C ALA A 257 -5.19 -10.76 -1.77
N HIS A 258 -4.84 -11.70 -2.67
CA HIS A 258 -3.69 -12.59 -2.45
C HIS A 258 -2.36 -11.81 -2.32
N PHE A 259 -2.20 -10.75 -3.11
CA PHE A 259 -1.03 -9.87 -3.04
C PHE A 259 -0.96 -9.12 -1.70
N CYS A 260 -2.07 -8.53 -1.23
CA CYS A 260 -2.16 -7.80 0.03
C CYS A 260 -1.89 -8.70 1.24
N ASN A 261 -2.35 -9.96 1.21
CA ASN A 261 -2.07 -10.96 2.25
C ASN A 261 -0.56 -11.23 2.46
N GLN A 262 0.29 -10.94 1.47
CA GLN A 262 1.75 -11.05 1.68
C GLN A 262 2.28 -9.96 2.62
N PHE A 263 1.65 -8.79 2.65
CA PHE A 263 2.01 -7.74 3.60
C PHE A 263 1.56 -8.10 5.02
N ASP A 264 0.38 -8.71 5.17
CA ASP A 264 -0.10 -9.19 6.48
C ASP A 264 0.88 -10.17 7.09
N LYS A 265 1.40 -11.10 6.28
CA LYS A 265 2.46 -12.03 6.74
C LYS A 265 3.71 -11.28 7.22
N VAL A 266 4.16 -10.27 6.47
CA VAL A 266 5.34 -9.48 6.86
C VAL A 266 5.07 -8.73 8.17
N CYS A 267 3.91 -8.11 8.31
CA CYS A 267 3.50 -7.39 9.52
C CYS A 267 3.43 -8.33 10.72
N THR A 268 2.76 -9.48 10.58
CA THR A 268 2.56 -10.46 11.65
C THR A 268 3.88 -11.10 12.10
N GLU A 269 4.72 -11.53 11.16
CA GLU A 269 5.97 -12.23 11.45
C GLU A 269 7.05 -11.30 12.07
N LEU A 270 7.04 -10.02 11.70
CA LEU A 270 8.07 -9.06 12.11
C LEU A 270 7.60 -8.06 13.15
N GLY A 271 6.30 -7.91 13.38
CA GLY A 271 5.73 -6.88 14.25
C GLY A 271 6.02 -5.45 13.77
N CYS A 272 6.43 -5.25 12.53
CA CYS A 272 6.78 -3.96 11.95
C CYS A 272 5.71 -3.42 11.00
N ALA A 273 5.64 -2.11 10.83
CA ALA A 273 4.77 -1.51 9.83
C ALA A 273 5.29 -1.74 8.41
N VAL A 274 4.39 -2.00 7.45
CA VAL A 274 4.72 -2.05 6.02
C VAL A 274 4.11 -0.86 5.31
N ILE A 275 4.96 -0.04 4.71
CA ILE A 275 4.60 1.23 4.06
C ILE A 275 5.00 1.13 2.58
N TYR A 276 4.08 1.46 1.69
CA TYR A 276 4.32 1.35 0.27
C TYR A 276 3.63 2.46 -0.52
N CYS A 277 4.12 2.75 -1.74
CA CYS A 277 3.49 3.74 -2.59
C CYS A 277 2.99 3.18 -3.91
N HIS A 278 1.90 3.78 -4.38
CA HIS A 278 1.27 3.46 -5.66
C HIS A 278 0.79 4.70 -6.39
N HIS A 279 0.48 4.55 -7.68
CA HIS A 279 -0.04 5.64 -8.49
C HIS A 279 -1.56 5.77 -8.35
N HIS A 280 -2.07 6.99 -8.58
CA HIS A 280 -3.49 7.21 -8.79
C HIS A 280 -3.99 6.55 -10.08
N SER A 281 -5.26 6.16 -10.11
CA SER A 281 -5.94 5.76 -11.33
C SER A 281 -5.95 6.90 -12.35
N LYS A 282 -6.02 6.57 -13.64
CA LYS A 282 -6.07 7.57 -14.72
C LYS A 282 -7.31 8.47 -14.61
N GLY A 283 -7.18 9.74 -15.03
CA GLY A 283 -8.25 10.75 -15.06
C GLY A 283 -8.19 11.76 -13.92
N GLY A 284 -9.06 12.77 -13.94
CA GLY A 284 -9.12 13.84 -12.95
C GLY A 284 -9.38 13.31 -11.53
N GLN A 285 -8.59 13.74 -10.57
CA GLN A 285 -8.61 13.21 -9.19
C GLN A 285 -9.43 14.08 -8.23
N GLY A 286 -9.62 15.36 -8.55
CA GLY A 286 -10.25 16.33 -7.66
C GLY A 286 -11.68 16.01 -7.25
N GLY A 287 -12.46 15.32 -8.11
CA GLY A 287 -13.83 14.90 -7.83
C GLY A 287 -13.99 13.50 -7.22
N LYS A 288 -12.92 12.70 -7.15
CA LYS A 288 -12.97 11.32 -6.65
C LYS A 288 -12.82 11.28 -5.13
N LYS A 289 -13.44 10.28 -4.48
CA LYS A 289 -13.13 9.96 -3.09
C LYS A 289 -11.73 9.33 -2.98
N SER A 290 -11.09 9.47 -1.83
CA SER A 290 -9.73 8.95 -1.58
C SER A 290 -9.57 7.49 -1.99
N MET A 291 -10.52 6.63 -1.60
CA MET A 291 -10.51 5.20 -1.93
C MET A 291 -10.67 4.89 -3.43
N ASP A 292 -11.21 5.82 -4.22
CA ASP A 292 -11.41 5.67 -5.67
C ASP A 292 -10.25 6.26 -6.49
N ARG A 293 -9.30 6.94 -5.83
CA ARG A 293 -8.14 7.55 -6.48
C ARG A 293 -7.02 6.55 -6.72
N ALA A 294 -6.79 5.60 -5.80
CA ALA A 294 -5.75 4.59 -5.98
C ALA A 294 -6.01 3.73 -7.22
N SER A 295 -4.95 3.44 -7.97
CA SER A 295 -5.02 2.58 -9.16
C SER A 295 -5.29 1.13 -8.78
N GLY A 296 -5.92 0.37 -9.67
CA GLY A 296 -6.19 -1.05 -9.50
C GLY A 296 -7.58 -1.35 -8.91
N SER A 297 -7.77 -2.56 -8.40
CA SER A 297 -9.03 -2.99 -7.81
C SER A 297 -9.31 -2.24 -6.51
N GLY A 298 -10.59 -2.01 -6.19
CA GLY A 298 -11.00 -1.37 -4.94
C GLY A 298 -10.49 -2.10 -3.67
N VAL A 299 -10.08 -3.35 -3.77
CA VAL A 299 -9.45 -4.12 -2.68
C VAL A 299 -8.15 -3.46 -2.26
N PHE A 300 -7.29 -3.09 -3.22
CA PHE A 300 -5.98 -2.50 -2.95
C PHE A 300 -6.04 -1.19 -2.16
N ALA A 301 -7.09 -0.38 -2.38
CA ALA A 301 -7.30 0.88 -1.65
C ALA A 301 -7.94 0.67 -0.26
N ARG A 302 -8.67 -0.44 -0.04
CA ARG A 302 -9.38 -0.72 1.21
C ARG A 302 -8.59 -1.57 2.19
N ASP A 303 -7.62 -2.32 1.70
CA ASP A 303 -6.82 -3.25 2.50
C ASP A 303 -5.91 -2.55 3.54
N PRO A 304 -5.17 -1.46 3.22
CA PRO A 304 -4.28 -0.83 4.18
C PRO A 304 -5.03 -0.21 5.37
N ASP A 305 -4.38 -0.19 6.54
CA ASP A 305 -4.91 0.41 7.75
C ASP A 305 -4.86 1.95 7.70
N ALA A 306 -3.95 2.49 6.89
CA ALA A 306 -3.87 3.91 6.58
C ALA A 306 -3.64 4.13 5.07
N LEU A 307 -4.48 4.94 4.45
CA LEU A 307 -4.29 5.45 3.10
C LEU A 307 -3.98 6.94 3.19
N ILE A 308 -2.80 7.34 2.74
CA ILE A 308 -2.36 8.74 2.63
C ILE A 308 -2.40 9.13 1.17
N ASP A 309 -3.18 10.15 0.85
CA ASP A 309 -3.49 10.58 -0.50
C ASP A 309 -2.85 11.94 -0.78
N LEU A 310 -2.01 12.00 -1.81
CA LEU A 310 -1.37 13.22 -2.31
C LEU A 310 -2.19 13.77 -3.47
N ILE A 311 -2.75 14.96 -3.29
CA ILE A 311 -3.61 15.63 -4.25
C ILE A 311 -2.91 16.92 -4.69
N GLU A 312 -2.66 17.07 -5.98
CA GLU A 312 -2.09 18.30 -6.53
C GLU A 312 -3.10 19.43 -6.46
N LEU A 313 -2.65 20.60 -6.03
CA LEU A 313 -3.43 21.83 -5.97
C LEU A 313 -3.09 22.72 -7.14
N GLU A 314 -4.11 23.29 -7.78
CA GLU A 314 -3.93 24.22 -8.89
C GLU A 314 -3.48 25.58 -8.37
N LEU A 315 -2.25 25.97 -8.73
CA LEU A 315 -1.68 27.27 -8.37
C LEU A 315 -2.17 28.34 -9.33
N THR A 316 -2.94 29.29 -8.82
CA THR A 316 -3.34 30.49 -9.58
C THR A 316 -2.14 31.43 -9.82
N ASP A 317 -2.20 32.25 -10.86
CA ASP A 317 -1.13 33.22 -11.18
C ASP A 317 -0.88 34.18 -10.03
N GLY A 318 -1.93 34.62 -9.33
CA GLY A 318 -1.78 35.51 -8.17
C GLY A 318 -1.01 34.86 -7.00
N ILE A 319 -1.16 33.52 -6.78
CA ILE A 319 -0.38 32.81 -5.78
C ILE A 319 1.08 32.65 -6.20
N LYS A 320 1.33 32.39 -7.48
CA LYS A 320 2.70 32.32 -8.02
C LYS A 320 3.42 33.66 -7.86
N GLU A 321 2.75 34.77 -8.22
CA GLU A 321 3.27 36.14 -8.03
C GLU A 321 3.55 36.43 -6.56
N GLN A 322 2.65 36.02 -5.63
CA GLN A 322 2.85 36.22 -4.21
C GLN A 322 4.02 35.41 -3.66
N GLN A 323 4.22 34.17 -4.11
CA GLN A 323 5.38 33.36 -3.73
C GLN A 323 6.69 33.96 -4.28
N GLU A 324 6.68 34.39 -5.51
CA GLU A 324 7.82 35.07 -6.13
C GLU A 324 8.18 36.36 -5.38
N ASN A 325 7.17 37.19 -5.09
CA ASN A 325 7.34 38.42 -4.32
C ASN A 325 7.97 38.16 -2.94
N ARG A 326 7.48 37.17 -2.20
CA ARG A 326 8.05 36.77 -0.90
C ARG A 326 9.51 36.31 -1.01
N ALA A 327 9.81 35.49 -2.03
CA ALA A 327 11.17 35.01 -2.24
C ALA A 327 12.15 36.17 -2.53
N VAL A 328 11.72 37.16 -3.34
CA VAL A 328 12.53 38.36 -3.61
C VAL A 328 12.72 39.21 -2.34
N CYS A 329 11.65 39.44 -1.57
CA CYS A 329 11.72 40.17 -0.31
C CYS A 329 12.69 39.52 0.67
N ALA A 330 12.67 38.18 0.79
CA ALA A 330 13.57 37.45 1.67
C ALA A 330 15.05 37.64 1.28
N VAL A 331 15.36 37.54 -0.03
CA VAL A 331 16.73 37.81 -0.53
C VAL A 331 17.15 39.24 -0.25
N CYS A 332 16.30 40.22 -0.51
CA CYS A 332 16.60 41.62 -0.25
C CYS A 332 16.86 41.86 1.26
N LEU A 333 16.03 41.28 2.13
CA LEU A 333 16.18 41.42 3.57
C LEU A 333 17.50 40.80 4.07
N ASP A 334 17.89 39.63 3.53
CA ASP A 334 19.17 39.01 3.89
C ASP A 334 20.36 39.92 3.49
N TRP A 335 20.34 40.46 2.29
CA TRP A 335 21.37 41.39 1.86
C TRP A 335 21.39 42.67 2.68
N LEU A 336 20.24 43.29 3.01
CA LEU A 336 20.16 44.46 3.91
C LEU A 336 20.68 44.10 5.33
N THR A 337 20.40 42.91 5.84
CA THR A 337 20.92 42.43 7.11
C THR A 337 22.45 42.35 7.12
N ARG A 338 23.05 41.77 6.08
CA ARG A 338 24.52 41.71 5.91
C ARG A 338 25.16 43.13 5.90
N TYR A 339 24.43 44.09 5.37
CA TYR A 339 24.85 45.49 5.35
C TYR A 339 24.42 46.30 6.59
N ARG A 340 23.83 45.66 7.61
CA ARG A 340 23.27 46.28 8.83
C ARG A 340 22.26 47.40 8.50
N LYS A 341 21.44 47.18 7.50
CA LYS A 341 20.41 48.10 7.00
C LYS A 341 19.00 47.51 7.01
N ALA A 342 18.80 46.35 7.69
CA ALA A 342 17.49 45.69 7.78
C ALA A 342 16.42 46.57 8.45
N ASP A 343 16.81 47.44 9.38
CA ASP A 343 15.91 48.37 10.09
C ASP A 343 15.36 49.50 9.20
N GLU A 344 15.99 49.76 8.06
CA GLU A 344 15.52 50.75 7.08
C GLU A 344 14.28 50.25 6.31
N ALA A 345 13.97 48.94 6.35
CA ALA A 345 12.79 48.35 5.72
C ALA A 345 11.62 48.32 6.70
N GLY A 346 10.62 49.15 6.47
CA GLY A 346 9.34 49.10 7.19
C GLY A 346 8.54 47.82 6.92
N ASP A 347 7.50 47.62 7.70
CA ASP A 347 6.67 46.40 7.56
C ASP A 347 6.00 46.32 6.17
N ASP A 348 5.53 47.43 5.65
CA ASP A 348 4.94 47.50 4.32
C ASP A 348 5.98 47.27 3.20
N ASP A 349 7.21 47.78 3.37
CA ASP A 349 8.30 47.56 2.41
C ASP A 349 8.61 46.06 2.27
N ARG A 350 8.65 45.32 3.41
CA ARG A 350 8.93 43.88 3.48
C ARG A 350 7.89 43.02 2.75
N LEU A 351 6.74 43.59 2.43
CA LEU A 351 5.68 42.93 1.66
C LEU A 351 5.78 43.21 0.17
N SER A 352 6.66 44.11 -0.29
CA SER A 352 6.79 44.52 -1.68
C SER A 352 8.20 44.31 -2.22
N ALA A 353 8.33 43.38 -3.20
CA ALA A 353 9.61 43.13 -3.87
C ALA A 353 10.16 44.42 -4.54
N THR A 354 9.29 45.25 -5.09
CA THR A 354 9.70 46.51 -5.73
C THR A 354 10.33 47.48 -4.73
N GLN A 355 9.71 47.63 -3.55
CA GLN A 355 10.22 48.54 -2.50
C GLN A 355 11.50 47.97 -1.90
N MET A 356 11.55 46.67 -1.59
CA MET A 356 12.74 46.02 -1.06
C MET A 356 13.94 46.10 -2.02
N MET A 357 13.72 45.89 -3.30
CA MET A 357 14.77 46.09 -4.33
C MET A 357 15.24 47.54 -4.44
N ALA A 358 14.34 48.49 -4.31
CA ALA A 358 14.70 49.92 -4.30
C ALA A 358 15.56 50.29 -3.08
N LEU A 359 15.21 49.75 -1.87
CA LEU A 359 16.02 49.92 -0.67
C LEU A 359 17.41 49.30 -0.82
N CYS A 360 17.50 48.09 -1.38
CA CYS A 360 18.77 47.45 -1.67
C CYS A 360 19.62 48.31 -2.63
N LYS A 361 19.03 48.83 -3.69
CA LYS A 361 19.72 49.71 -4.62
C LYS A 361 20.25 51.00 -3.96
N LYS A 362 19.52 51.52 -2.96
CA LYS A 362 19.92 52.69 -2.19
C LYS A 362 21.10 52.43 -1.26
N HIS A 363 21.13 51.24 -0.61
CA HIS A 363 22.04 50.96 0.50
C HIS A 363 23.22 50.05 0.13
N LEU A 364 23.15 49.27 -0.93
CA LEU A 364 24.24 48.41 -1.38
C LEU A 364 25.17 49.14 -2.37
N ARG A 365 26.43 48.72 -2.34
CA ARG A 365 27.37 49.12 -3.41
C ARG A 365 26.98 48.44 -4.72
N GLU A 366 27.25 49.09 -5.87
CA GLU A 366 26.86 48.60 -7.19
C GLU A 366 27.25 47.13 -7.44
N ALA A 367 28.50 46.75 -7.13
CA ALA A 367 28.97 45.38 -7.28
C ALA A 367 28.14 44.36 -6.45
N SER A 368 27.77 44.72 -5.21
CA SER A 368 26.96 43.90 -4.31
C SER A 368 25.51 43.86 -4.77
N TYR A 369 24.97 44.94 -5.26
CA TYR A 369 23.63 44.96 -5.85
C TYR A 369 23.52 44.04 -7.06
N ASN A 370 24.53 44.03 -7.94
CA ASN A 370 24.57 43.11 -9.08
C ASN A 370 24.65 41.62 -8.66
N LEU A 371 25.39 41.32 -7.60
CA LEU A 371 25.41 39.97 -7.02
C LEU A 371 24.02 39.59 -6.46
N MET A 372 23.39 40.52 -5.74
CA MET A 372 22.03 40.35 -5.21
C MET A 372 21.02 40.06 -6.33
N LEU A 373 21.11 40.75 -7.48
CA LEU A 373 20.22 40.45 -8.61
C LEU A 373 20.34 39.02 -9.12
N GLY A 374 21.54 38.45 -9.08
CA GLY A 374 21.77 37.02 -9.34
C GLY A 374 21.06 36.11 -8.33
N ASP A 375 21.10 36.47 -7.02
CA ASP A 375 20.39 35.76 -5.99
C ASP A 375 18.87 35.88 -6.15
N VAL A 376 18.37 37.05 -6.47
CA VAL A 376 16.95 37.31 -6.80
C VAL A 376 16.49 36.44 -7.96
N SER A 377 17.27 36.37 -9.03
CA SER A 377 16.93 35.53 -10.19
C SER A 377 16.84 34.05 -9.82
N ARG A 378 17.77 33.54 -8.99
CA ARG A 378 17.74 32.17 -8.45
C ARG A 378 16.52 31.92 -7.57
N ALA A 379 16.22 32.87 -6.69
CA ALA A 379 15.06 32.78 -5.79
C ALA A 379 13.73 32.77 -6.52
N ARG A 380 13.59 33.57 -7.58
CA ARG A 380 12.43 33.55 -8.49
C ARG A 380 12.27 32.18 -9.15
N THR A 381 13.34 31.66 -9.74
CA THR A 381 13.34 30.33 -10.37
C THR A 381 12.95 29.25 -9.38
N ALA A 382 13.50 29.28 -8.18
CA ALA A 382 13.18 28.31 -7.12
C ALA A 382 11.72 28.43 -6.65
N ALA A 383 11.19 29.66 -6.50
CA ALA A 383 9.79 29.86 -6.12
C ALA A 383 8.82 29.33 -7.17
N ASN A 384 9.11 29.53 -8.45
CA ASN A 384 8.30 29.04 -9.55
C ASN A 384 8.42 27.53 -9.82
N ALA A 385 9.44 26.88 -9.28
CA ALA A 385 9.62 25.44 -9.36
C ALA A 385 8.83 24.66 -8.30
N LYS A 386 8.24 25.33 -7.29
CA LYS A 386 7.45 24.70 -6.25
C LYS A 386 6.10 24.25 -6.77
N SER A 387 5.65 23.08 -6.33
CA SER A 387 4.27 22.60 -6.53
C SER A 387 3.55 22.51 -5.18
N ALA A 388 2.23 22.57 -5.23
CA ALA A 388 1.39 22.57 -4.03
C ALA A 388 0.59 21.26 -3.92
N TRP A 389 0.53 20.72 -2.72
CA TRP A 389 -0.07 19.41 -2.45
C TRP A 389 -0.97 19.44 -1.24
N ARG A 390 -2.09 18.73 -1.33
CA ARG A 390 -2.95 18.43 -0.18
C ARG A 390 -2.76 16.99 0.21
N VAL A 391 -2.59 16.76 1.50
CA VAL A 391 -2.51 15.43 2.10
C VAL A 391 -3.83 15.15 2.80
N GLU A 392 -4.51 14.09 2.38
CA GLU A 392 -5.71 13.55 3.00
C GLU A 392 -5.42 12.15 3.55
N GLY A 393 -6.08 11.76 4.64
CA GLY A 393 -5.96 10.43 5.24
C GLY A 393 -7.29 9.71 5.32
N THR A 394 -7.29 8.43 4.96
CA THR A 394 -8.35 7.47 5.30
C THR A 394 -7.74 6.44 6.23
N LEU A 395 -8.17 6.42 7.49
CA LEU A 395 -7.55 5.68 8.58
C LEU A 395 -8.55 4.67 9.16
N ARG A 396 -8.06 3.48 9.54
CA ARG A 396 -8.85 2.44 10.20
C ARG A 396 -8.78 2.58 11.72
N GLU A 397 -7.60 2.87 12.26
CA GLU A 397 -7.31 2.81 13.70
C GLU A 397 -7.34 4.17 14.41
N PHE A 398 -7.36 5.25 13.65
CA PHE A 398 -7.35 6.60 14.19
C PHE A 398 -8.49 7.44 13.62
N PRO A 399 -8.96 8.46 14.35
CA PRO A 399 -9.89 9.44 13.80
C PRO A 399 -9.29 10.15 12.58
N ARG A 400 -10.16 10.53 11.63
CA ARG A 400 -9.74 11.28 10.45
C ARG A 400 -9.15 12.64 10.86
N PHE A 401 -7.96 12.96 10.39
CA PHE A 401 -7.37 14.29 10.53
C PHE A 401 -7.87 15.25 9.45
N ALA A 402 -7.83 16.55 9.73
CA ALA A 402 -8.13 17.60 8.75
C ALA A 402 -7.09 17.58 7.61
N PRO A 403 -7.51 17.77 6.34
CA PRO A 403 -6.56 17.87 5.24
C PRO A 403 -5.47 18.90 5.51
N LYS A 404 -4.22 18.56 5.19
CA LYS A 404 -3.06 19.42 5.37
C LYS A 404 -2.47 19.80 4.03
N ASN A 405 -2.08 21.07 3.86
CA ASN A 405 -1.48 21.55 2.62
C ASN A 405 0.01 21.76 2.77
N PHE A 406 0.76 21.40 1.71
CA PHE A 406 2.22 21.43 1.66
C PHE A 406 2.71 22.01 0.35
N TRP A 407 3.84 22.69 0.41
CA TRP A 407 4.67 23.00 -0.72
C TRP A 407 5.68 21.88 -0.94
N PHE A 408 5.75 21.29 -2.13
CA PHE A 408 6.92 20.51 -2.50
C PHE A 408 8.02 21.47 -2.94
N ASP A 409 8.92 21.74 -2.01
CA ASP A 409 10.11 22.55 -2.17
C ASP A 409 11.29 21.59 -2.29
N TYR A 410 11.58 21.19 -3.51
CA TYR A 410 12.55 20.12 -3.79
C TYR A 410 13.78 20.20 -2.88
N PRO A 411 14.15 19.13 -2.17
CA PRO A 411 13.61 17.77 -2.29
C PRO A 411 12.61 17.35 -1.18
N ILE A 412 11.98 18.28 -0.45
CA ILE A 412 11.11 17.98 0.70
C ILE A 412 9.74 18.65 0.63
N HIS A 413 8.81 18.13 1.44
CA HIS A 413 7.49 18.70 1.64
C HIS A 413 7.48 19.62 2.86
N ARG A 414 7.19 20.90 2.65
CA ARG A 414 7.10 21.92 3.72
C ARG A 414 5.65 22.30 3.98
N ALA A 415 5.24 22.30 5.24
CA ALA A 415 3.90 22.76 5.61
C ALA A 415 3.63 24.20 5.13
N ASP A 416 2.39 24.44 4.69
CA ASP A 416 1.95 25.82 4.39
C ASP A 416 1.60 26.54 5.69
N GLU A 417 2.60 27.13 6.32
CA GLU A 417 2.45 27.91 7.54
C GLU A 417 1.66 29.23 7.33
N THR A 418 1.50 29.62 6.09
CA THR A 418 0.88 30.90 5.73
C THR A 418 -0.61 30.78 5.44
N GLY A 419 -1.12 29.58 5.26
CA GLY A 419 -2.50 29.31 4.90
C GLY A 419 -2.89 29.69 3.48
N ILE A 420 -1.92 30.07 2.63
CA ILE A 420 -2.18 30.53 1.24
C ILE A 420 -2.76 29.40 0.37
N LEU A 421 -2.53 28.15 0.73
CA LEU A 421 -3.04 26.98 0.02
C LEU A 421 -4.42 26.51 0.52
N LEU A 422 -5.01 27.13 1.55
CA LEU A 422 -6.24 26.62 2.19
C LEU A 422 -7.43 26.57 1.23
N ASP A 423 -7.61 27.61 0.42
CA ASP A 423 -8.76 27.77 -0.46
C ASP A 423 -8.55 27.20 -1.86
N LEU A 424 -7.37 26.62 -2.14
CA LEU A 424 -7.07 26.08 -3.46
C LEU A 424 -7.88 24.82 -3.75
N GLN A 425 -8.31 24.71 -5.00
CA GLN A 425 -8.97 23.52 -5.50
C GLN A 425 -7.94 22.46 -5.93
N ALA A 426 -8.33 21.20 -5.84
CA ALA A 426 -7.55 20.13 -6.43
C ALA A 426 -7.50 20.29 -7.96
N GLU A 427 -6.37 19.99 -8.58
CA GLU A 427 -6.22 19.99 -10.02
C GLU A 427 -7.29 19.11 -10.67
N ASN A 428 -7.94 19.62 -11.71
CA ASN A 428 -9.07 18.95 -12.38
C ASN A 428 -10.29 18.65 -11.47
N ALA A 429 -10.45 19.39 -10.37
CA ALA A 429 -11.70 19.35 -9.62
C ALA A 429 -12.81 19.98 -10.47
N THR A 430 -13.93 19.29 -10.63
CA THR A 430 -15.12 19.92 -11.24
C THR A 430 -15.56 21.04 -10.29
N PRO A 431 -15.68 22.30 -10.74
CA PRO A 431 -16.05 23.39 -9.86
C PRO A 431 -17.39 23.07 -9.17
N LYS A 432 -17.43 23.06 -7.84
CA LYS A 432 -18.68 22.92 -7.11
C LYS A 432 -19.56 24.13 -7.46
N GLY A 433 -20.58 23.92 -8.26
CA GLY A 433 -21.64 24.90 -8.45
C GLY A 433 -21.78 25.57 -9.82
N THR A 434 -21.03 25.16 -10.87
CA THR A 434 -21.19 25.76 -12.19
C THR A 434 -22.34 25.18 -13.03
N GLY A 435 -22.89 24.00 -12.66
CA GLY A 435 -23.99 23.37 -13.41
C GLY A 435 -25.34 24.10 -13.32
N TRP A 436 -25.56 24.91 -12.28
CA TRP A 436 -26.84 25.62 -12.08
C TRP A 436 -26.77 27.11 -12.35
N LYS A 437 -25.62 27.78 -12.18
CA LYS A 437 -25.51 29.23 -12.38
C LYS A 437 -25.25 29.67 -13.82
N GLN A 438 -24.66 28.82 -14.67
CA GLN A 438 -24.42 29.16 -16.07
C GLN A 438 -25.68 29.16 -16.93
N ASN A 439 -26.76 28.46 -16.53
CA ASN A 439 -28.03 28.48 -17.28
C ASN A 439 -28.99 29.60 -16.85
N PHE A 440 -28.71 30.33 -15.77
CA PHE A 440 -29.58 31.43 -15.32
C PHE A 440 -29.19 32.82 -15.84
N GLY A 441 -28.10 32.97 -16.59
CA GLY A 441 -27.57 34.25 -16.99
C GLY A 441 -27.70 34.63 -18.47
N ARG A 442 -27.90 33.67 -19.36
CA ARG A 442 -28.04 33.95 -20.80
C ARG A 442 -29.49 34.11 -21.18
N LYS A 443 -29.97 35.35 -21.27
CA LYS A 443 -31.29 35.62 -21.87
C LYS A 443 -31.26 35.09 -23.31
N LYS A 444 -32.03 34.08 -23.61
CA LYS A 444 -32.20 33.55 -24.97
C LYS A 444 -32.63 34.68 -25.90
N THR A 445 -31.99 34.75 -27.04
CA THR A 445 -32.35 35.73 -28.07
C THR A 445 -33.78 35.50 -28.57
N PRO A 446 -34.48 36.50 -29.11
CA PRO A 446 -35.81 36.32 -29.69
C PRO A 446 -35.87 35.24 -30.75
N GLN A 447 -34.80 35.02 -31.50
CA GLN A 447 -34.70 33.95 -32.52
C GLN A 447 -34.56 32.55 -31.90
N GLU A 448 -33.81 32.39 -30.79
CA GLU A 448 -33.72 31.11 -30.06
C GLU A 448 -35.05 30.71 -29.41
N ARG A 449 -35.80 31.67 -28.88
CA ARG A 449 -37.12 31.43 -28.32
C ARG A 449 -38.15 31.06 -29.41
N LYS A 450 -38.05 31.63 -30.62
CA LYS A 450 -38.89 31.29 -31.75
C LYS A 450 -38.63 29.86 -32.23
N LYS A 451 -37.36 29.46 -32.39
CA LYS A 451 -36.97 28.07 -32.74
C LYS A 451 -37.42 27.04 -31.76
N GLU A 452 -37.28 27.28 -30.41
CA GLU A 452 -37.77 26.36 -29.41
C GLU A 452 -39.30 26.21 -29.41
N ARG A 453 -40.02 27.30 -29.70
CA ARG A 453 -41.48 27.27 -29.80
C ARG A 453 -41.98 26.51 -31.03
N GLU A 454 -41.28 26.66 -32.15
CA GLU A 454 -41.48 25.85 -33.37
C GLU A 454 -41.19 24.37 -33.14
N ALA A 455 -40.08 24.04 -32.54
CA ALA A 455 -39.71 22.66 -32.22
C ALA A 455 -40.70 22.00 -31.20
N SER A 456 -41.18 22.75 -30.21
CA SER A 456 -42.20 22.24 -29.26
C SER A 456 -43.56 22.04 -29.92
N LEU A 457 -43.93 22.86 -30.94
CA LEU A 457 -45.13 22.69 -31.74
C LEU A 457 -45.05 21.47 -32.65
N ASP A 458 -43.93 21.25 -33.29
CA ASP A 458 -43.68 20.07 -34.13
C ASP A 458 -43.74 18.77 -33.34
N THR A 459 -43.13 18.75 -32.12
CA THR A 459 -43.22 17.58 -31.20
C THR A 459 -44.65 17.33 -30.70
N ALA A 460 -45.46 18.38 -30.52
CA ALA A 460 -46.82 18.24 -30.12
C ALA A 460 -47.73 17.80 -31.29
N PHE A 461 -47.40 18.14 -32.55
CA PHE A 461 -48.11 17.67 -33.75
C PHE A 461 -47.80 16.22 -34.12
N GLU A 462 -46.58 15.72 -33.78
CA GLU A 462 -46.23 14.32 -33.99
C GLU A 462 -46.82 13.36 -32.94
N ALA A 463 -47.32 13.88 -31.83
CA ALA A 463 -47.92 13.13 -30.70
C ALA A 463 -49.44 13.02 -30.76
N VAL A 464 -50.12 13.57 -31.79
CA VAL A 464 -51.57 13.48 -32.05
C VAL A 464 -51.80 12.67 -33.33
#